data_29ca6b55399c029c7dca84392f27215a
#
_entry.id   29ca6b55399c029c7dca84392f27215a
#
_cell.length_a   1.000
_cell.length_b   1.000
_cell.length_c   1.000
_cell.angle_alpha   90.00
_cell.angle_beta   90.00
_cell.angle_gamma   90.00
#
_symmetry.space_group_name_H-M   'P 1'
#
loop_
_entity.id
_entity.type
_entity.pdbx_description
1 polymer ?
#
loop_
_entity_poly.entity_id
_entity_poly.type
_entity_poly.pdbx_seq_one_letter_code
_entity_poly.pdbx_strand_id
1 'polypeptide(L)'
;MPTVDVYNISGEKVREIDLSDAVFAAEMKPHLLHDVVVWQLANRRAGLAKTKTRAEVSGGGVKPFRQKGTGRARSGSNRSPVWRHGGVVFGPNGRNYARKLPKKVRNQALRCALTMKLTENVMKVVDAISLEQPKTKLYASALGALGMENSLVVIGNMNKDISMASRNVSSSKMLDVRGLNIYDILKYKGLVLDLEAVQYIEERLKS
;
A
#
# COMPACT_ATOMS: atom_id res chain seq x y z
N MET A 1 -14.40 1.53 26.80
CA MET A 1 -14.71 1.20 25.39
C MET A 1 -15.02 2.50 24.70
N PRO A 2 -14.33 2.87 23.63
CA PRO A 2 -14.68 4.06 22.89
C PRO A 2 -16.01 3.85 22.16
N THR A 3 -16.95 4.76 22.33
CA THR A 3 -18.23 4.79 21.62
C THR A 3 -18.09 5.63 20.37
N VAL A 4 -18.67 5.18 19.26
CA VAL A 4 -18.65 5.87 17.98
C VAL A 4 -20.04 5.88 17.37
N ASP A 5 -20.40 7.02 16.78
CA ASP A 5 -21.65 7.21 16.07
C ASP A 5 -21.65 6.42 14.75
N VAL A 6 -22.75 5.73 14.47
CA VAL A 6 -23.02 5.09 13.19
C VAL A 6 -23.92 5.98 12.37
N TYR A 7 -23.53 6.22 11.13
CA TYR A 7 -24.22 7.07 10.19
C TYR A 7 -24.88 6.26 9.08
N ASN A 8 -25.95 6.80 8.49
CA ASN A 8 -26.44 6.32 7.22
C ASN A 8 -25.65 6.97 6.06
N ILE A 9 -25.95 6.57 4.84
CA ILE A 9 -25.30 7.13 3.62
C ILE A 9 -25.61 8.61 3.40
N SER A 10 -26.70 9.11 4.01
CA SER A 10 -27.11 10.52 3.96
C SER A 10 -26.41 11.39 5.01
N GLY A 11 -25.59 10.80 5.89
CA GLY A 11 -24.85 11.50 6.92
C GLY A 11 -25.63 11.72 8.23
N GLU A 12 -26.79 11.08 8.40
CA GLU A 12 -27.59 11.16 9.63
C GLU A 12 -27.13 10.07 10.61
N LYS A 13 -27.07 10.41 11.89
CA LYS A 13 -26.78 9.47 12.97
C LYS A 13 -27.94 8.50 13.18
N VAL A 14 -27.67 7.20 13.12
CA VAL A 14 -28.67 6.13 13.30
C VAL A 14 -28.59 5.55 14.71
N ARG A 15 -27.39 5.21 15.17
CA ARG A 15 -27.16 4.59 16.49
C ARG A 15 -25.72 4.82 16.94
N GLU A 16 -25.40 4.37 18.13
CA GLU A 16 -24.04 4.31 18.66
C GLU A 16 -23.59 2.85 18.77
N ILE A 17 -22.28 2.62 18.62
CA ILE A 17 -21.65 1.32 18.83
C ILE A 17 -20.45 1.46 19.74
N ASP A 18 -20.22 0.44 20.56
CA ASP A 18 -19.03 0.31 21.37
C ASP A 18 -17.96 -0.45 20.61
N LEU A 19 -16.75 0.13 20.53
CA LEU A 19 -15.59 -0.47 19.88
C LEU A 19 -14.69 -1.16 20.90
N SER A 20 -14.04 -2.25 20.51
CA SER A 20 -13.14 -3.00 21.35
C SER A 20 -11.87 -2.21 21.71
N ASP A 21 -11.60 -2.03 23.00
CA ASP A 21 -10.37 -1.39 23.52
C ASP A 21 -9.10 -2.06 23.00
N ALA A 22 -9.11 -3.37 22.86
CA ALA A 22 -7.96 -4.14 22.37
C ALA A 22 -7.52 -3.74 20.94
N VAL A 23 -8.42 -3.15 20.14
CA VAL A 23 -8.18 -2.79 18.75
C VAL A 23 -8.09 -1.27 18.58
N PHE A 24 -8.98 -0.51 19.21
CA PHE A 24 -9.16 0.91 18.97
C PHE A 24 -8.63 1.82 20.10
N ALA A 25 -8.11 1.23 21.19
CA ALA A 25 -7.44 1.94 22.28
C ALA A 25 -6.00 1.44 22.50
N ALA A 26 -5.31 1.04 21.43
CA ALA A 26 -3.95 0.54 21.53
C ALA A 26 -2.95 1.67 21.79
N GLU A 27 -1.88 1.36 22.55
CA GLU A 27 -0.77 2.29 22.77
C GLU A 27 -0.14 2.75 21.48
N MET A 28 0.01 4.06 21.30
CA MET A 28 0.57 4.67 20.09
C MET A 28 2.07 4.43 19.99
N LYS A 29 2.50 3.76 18.91
CA LYS A 29 3.91 3.43 18.60
C LYS A 29 4.26 3.91 17.18
N PRO A 30 4.63 5.18 16.97
CA PRO A 30 4.86 5.76 15.64
C PRO A 30 5.93 5.02 14.83
N HIS A 31 6.97 4.50 15.50
CA HIS A 31 8.04 3.74 14.85
C HIS A 31 7.50 2.47 14.15
N LEU A 32 6.50 1.79 14.73
CA LEU A 32 5.90 0.60 14.11
C LEU A 32 5.13 0.97 12.82
N LEU A 33 4.45 2.11 12.81
CA LEU A 33 3.75 2.61 11.61
C LEU A 33 4.75 2.85 10.48
N HIS A 34 5.86 3.55 10.79
CA HIS A 34 6.93 3.81 9.82
C HIS A 34 7.53 2.51 9.28
N ASP A 35 7.90 1.57 10.15
CA ASP A 35 8.52 0.30 9.76
C ASP A 35 7.63 -0.52 8.83
N VAL A 36 6.31 -0.57 9.12
CA VAL A 36 5.36 -1.30 8.26
C VAL A 36 5.14 -0.59 6.94
N VAL A 37 5.09 0.74 6.89
CA VAL A 37 5.00 1.49 5.62
C VAL A 37 6.24 1.24 4.76
N VAL A 38 7.45 1.33 5.33
CA VAL A 38 8.70 1.03 4.62
C VAL A 38 8.71 -0.41 4.12
N TRP A 39 8.25 -1.36 4.94
CA TRP A 39 8.10 -2.76 4.55
C TRP A 39 7.12 -2.94 3.38
N GLN A 40 5.95 -2.30 3.41
CA GLN A 40 4.97 -2.38 2.32
C GLN A 40 5.51 -1.80 1.02
N LEU A 41 6.17 -0.63 1.07
CA LEU A 41 6.78 0.01 -0.09
C LEU A 41 7.93 -0.83 -0.67
N ALA A 42 8.76 -1.42 0.19
CA ALA A 42 9.84 -2.30 -0.24
C ALA A 42 9.30 -3.56 -0.96
N ASN A 43 8.21 -4.16 -0.45
CA ASN A 43 7.58 -5.32 -1.07
C ASN A 43 6.86 -4.99 -2.41
N ARG A 44 6.40 -3.76 -2.59
CA ARG A 44 5.80 -3.29 -3.86
C ARG A 44 6.84 -2.99 -4.93
N ARG A 45 8.10 -2.79 -4.54
CA ARG A 45 9.16 -2.40 -5.46
C ARG A 45 9.55 -3.58 -6.36
N ALA A 46 9.34 -3.44 -7.67
CA ALA A 46 9.59 -4.50 -8.65
C ALA A 46 11.09 -4.80 -8.89
N GLY A 47 11.99 -3.84 -8.65
CA GLY A 47 13.43 -4.04 -8.76
C GLY A 47 13.93 -4.41 -10.16
N LEU A 48 13.31 -3.88 -11.23
CA LEU A 48 13.56 -4.24 -12.62
C LEU A 48 14.84 -3.67 -13.22
N ALA A 49 15.55 -2.80 -12.50
CA ALA A 49 16.79 -2.22 -13.00
C ALA A 49 17.83 -3.33 -13.25
N LYS A 50 18.33 -3.39 -14.49
CA LYS A 50 19.34 -4.35 -14.92
C LYS A 50 20.36 -3.69 -15.84
N THR A 51 21.64 -4.02 -15.67
CA THR A 51 22.71 -3.66 -16.58
C THR A 51 23.24 -4.92 -17.24
N LYS A 52 23.73 -4.78 -18.47
CA LYS A 52 24.34 -5.90 -19.19
C LYS A 52 25.73 -6.20 -18.66
N THR A 53 25.96 -7.43 -18.23
CA THR A 53 27.27 -7.96 -17.89
C THR A 53 28.09 -8.20 -19.15
N ARG A 54 29.39 -8.47 -18.99
CA ARG A 54 30.30 -8.80 -20.12
C ARG A 54 29.77 -9.92 -20.99
N ALA A 55 29.07 -10.90 -20.43
CA ALA A 55 28.50 -12.02 -21.16
C ALA A 55 27.28 -11.62 -22.02
N GLU A 56 26.52 -10.64 -21.56
CA GLU A 56 25.24 -10.20 -22.16
C GLU A 56 25.40 -9.08 -23.21
N VAL A 57 26.54 -8.37 -23.18
CA VAL A 57 26.83 -7.35 -24.22
C VAL A 57 27.05 -8.00 -25.56
N SER A 58 26.43 -7.48 -26.61
CA SER A 58 26.62 -7.91 -27.99
C SER A 58 28.04 -7.63 -28.48
N GLY A 59 28.56 -8.48 -29.35
CA GLY A 59 29.91 -8.35 -29.93
C GLY A 59 30.94 -9.32 -29.28
N GLY A 60 32.22 -9.09 -29.49
CA GLY A 60 33.32 -9.96 -29.01
C GLY A 60 33.52 -11.20 -29.89
N GLY A 61 34.08 -12.26 -29.32
CA GLY A 61 34.42 -13.50 -30.03
C GLY A 61 35.80 -13.48 -30.68
N VAL A 62 36.21 -12.35 -31.25
CA VAL A 62 37.56 -12.17 -31.83
C VAL A 62 38.41 -11.34 -30.89
N LYS A 63 39.69 -11.72 -30.75
CA LYS A 63 40.65 -10.92 -29.98
C LYS A 63 40.93 -9.62 -30.72
N PRO A 64 40.82 -8.42 -30.07
CA PRO A 64 40.94 -7.12 -30.74
C PRO A 64 42.30 -6.89 -31.44
N PHE A 65 43.37 -7.42 -30.92
CA PHE A 65 44.74 -7.35 -31.48
C PHE A 65 45.65 -8.45 -30.91
N ARG A 66 46.78 -8.66 -31.57
CA ARG A 66 47.77 -9.68 -31.15
C ARG A 66 48.32 -9.41 -29.75
N GLN A 67 48.82 -10.48 -29.08
CA GLN A 67 49.22 -10.48 -27.67
C GLN A 67 50.43 -9.58 -27.36
N LYS A 68 51.37 -9.44 -28.32
CA LYS A 68 52.61 -8.64 -28.17
C LYS A 68 52.86 -7.81 -29.43
N GLY A 69 53.73 -6.78 -29.35
CA GLY A 69 54.17 -5.99 -30.49
C GLY A 69 53.17 -4.92 -30.96
N THR A 70 52.22 -4.47 -30.12
CA THR A 70 51.24 -3.40 -30.46
C THR A 70 51.45 -2.12 -29.65
N GLY A 71 52.37 -2.11 -28.68
CA GLY A 71 52.54 -0.96 -27.76
C GLY A 71 51.34 -0.63 -26.87
N ARG A 72 50.26 -1.44 -26.90
CA ARG A 72 49.02 -1.26 -26.16
C ARG A 72 48.88 -2.28 -25.03
N ALA A 73 48.08 -1.95 -24.03
CA ALA A 73 47.70 -2.89 -22.98
C ALA A 73 47.04 -4.13 -23.59
N ARG A 74 47.30 -5.30 -23.07
CA ARG A 74 46.74 -6.56 -23.56
C ARG A 74 45.24 -6.60 -23.38
N SER A 75 44.51 -7.03 -24.42
CA SER A 75 43.05 -7.17 -24.35
C SER A 75 42.56 -8.46 -24.99
N GLY A 76 41.69 -9.18 -24.31
CA GLY A 76 41.10 -10.41 -24.82
C GLY A 76 39.76 -10.25 -25.49
N SER A 77 39.06 -9.14 -25.19
CA SER A 77 37.72 -8.85 -25.74
C SER A 77 37.39 -7.37 -25.63
N ASN A 78 36.69 -6.85 -26.63
CA ASN A 78 36.14 -5.50 -26.63
C ASN A 78 34.91 -5.33 -25.72
N ARG A 79 34.34 -6.44 -25.21
CA ARG A 79 33.24 -6.42 -24.22
C ARG A 79 33.71 -6.25 -22.78
N SER A 80 35.05 -6.14 -22.56
CA SER A 80 35.60 -5.95 -21.23
C SER A 80 35.09 -4.64 -20.60
N PRO A 81 34.84 -4.59 -19.28
CA PRO A 81 34.38 -3.36 -18.58
C PRO A 81 35.31 -2.17 -18.72
N VAL A 82 36.59 -2.40 -19.06
CA VAL A 82 37.61 -1.35 -19.31
C VAL A 82 37.41 -0.63 -20.63
N TRP A 83 36.66 -1.24 -21.54
CA TRP A 83 36.37 -0.68 -22.86
C TRP A 83 35.08 0.14 -22.86
N ARG A 84 35.03 1.19 -23.65
CA ARG A 84 33.78 1.92 -23.90
C ARG A 84 32.76 0.93 -24.52
N HIS A 85 31.52 1.03 -24.07
CA HIS A 85 30.44 0.09 -24.42
C HIS A 85 30.65 -1.36 -23.97
N GLY A 86 31.65 -1.64 -23.12
CA GLY A 86 31.82 -2.93 -22.46
C GLY A 86 30.76 -3.21 -21.39
N GLY A 87 30.78 -4.41 -20.83
CA GLY A 87 29.84 -4.80 -19.77
C GLY A 87 30.07 -4.10 -18.45
N VAL A 88 29.03 -3.96 -17.66
CA VAL A 88 29.11 -3.43 -16.28
C VAL A 88 29.39 -4.58 -15.31
N VAL A 89 30.33 -4.40 -14.37
CA VAL A 89 30.74 -5.48 -13.44
C VAL A 89 29.77 -5.60 -12.27
N PHE A 90 29.52 -4.52 -11.57
CA PHE A 90 28.70 -4.48 -10.33
C PHE A 90 27.42 -3.64 -10.50
N GLY A 91 26.82 -3.70 -11.67
CA GLY A 91 25.57 -2.98 -11.91
C GLY A 91 24.35 -3.67 -11.28
N PRO A 92 23.21 -3.00 -11.26
CA PRO A 92 21.98 -3.62 -10.78
C PRO A 92 21.61 -4.83 -11.64
N ASN A 93 21.10 -5.89 -10.99
CA ASN A 93 20.75 -7.14 -11.64
C ASN A 93 19.45 -7.73 -11.03
N GLY A 94 18.33 -6.99 -11.14
CA GLY A 94 17.03 -7.50 -10.73
C GLY A 94 16.93 -7.81 -9.22
N ARG A 95 17.38 -6.89 -8.36
CA ARG A 95 17.40 -7.12 -6.90
C ARG A 95 15.98 -7.26 -6.34
N ASN A 96 15.75 -8.31 -5.57
CA ASN A 96 14.54 -8.45 -4.75
C ASN A 96 14.66 -7.56 -3.49
N TYR A 97 13.65 -6.69 -3.27
CA TYR A 97 13.56 -5.79 -2.11
C TYR A 97 12.60 -6.31 -1.04
N ALA A 98 11.93 -7.43 -1.27
CA ALA A 98 10.98 -8.00 -0.32
C ALA A 98 11.67 -8.35 1.00
N ARG A 99 11.04 -7.95 2.09
CA ARG A 99 11.47 -8.24 3.46
C ARG A 99 10.37 -8.97 4.22
N LYS A 100 10.73 -9.78 5.19
CA LYS A 100 9.78 -10.42 6.11
C LYS A 100 9.60 -9.53 7.34
N LEU A 101 8.34 -9.35 7.77
CA LEU A 101 8.00 -8.67 9.02
C LEU A 101 7.08 -9.57 9.83
N PRO A 102 7.30 -9.77 11.15
CA PRO A 102 6.48 -10.63 12.00
C PRO A 102 5.00 -10.22 11.98
N LYS A 103 4.09 -11.20 12.00
CA LYS A 103 2.63 -10.96 11.99
C LYS A 103 2.20 -10.09 13.18
N LYS A 104 2.75 -10.34 14.38
CA LYS A 104 2.44 -9.56 15.60
C LYS A 104 2.76 -8.08 15.44
N VAL A 105 3.90 -7.73 14.84
CA VAL A 105 4.29 -6.34 14.56
C VAL A 105 3.32 -5.66 13.61
N ARG A 106 2.93 -6.35 12.53
CA ARG A 106 1.95 -5.83 11.55
C ARG A 106 0.58 -5.59 12.18
N ASN A 107 0.11 -6.53 13.00
CA ASN A 107 -1.18 -6.40 13.70
C ASN A 107 -1.14 -5.25 14.71
N GLN A 108 -0.06 -5.13 15.48
CA GLN A 108 0.10 -4.03 16.44
C GLN A 108 0.13 -2.67 15.73
N ALA A 109 0.85 -2.56 14.63
CA ALA A 109 0.89 -1.33 13.86
C ALA A 109 -0.49 -0.98 13.25
N LEU A 110 -1.28 -1.99 12.84
CA LEU A 110 -2.64 -1.76 12.36
C LEU A 110 -3.57 -1.24 13.47
N ARG A 111 -3.49 -1.80 14.69
CA ARG A 111 -4.19 -1.28 15.87
C ARG A 111 -3.82 0.18 16.14
N CYS A 112 -2.52 0.50 16.14
CA CYS A 112 -2.05 1.88 16.31
C CYS A 112 -2.63 2.83 15.25
N ALA A 113 -2.68 2.42 13.96
CA ALA A 113 -3.22 3.25 12.89
C ALA A 113 -4.72 3.51 13.05
N LEU A 114 -5.50 2.51 13.48
CA LEU A 114 -6.93 2.65 13.75
C LEU A 114 -7.18 3.55 14.96
N THR A 115 -6.44 3.35 16.05
CA THR A 115 -6.51 4.20 17.25
C THR A 115 -6.18 5.65 16.92
N MET A 116 -5.17 5.90 16.09
CA MET A 116 -4.81 7.24 15.65
C MET A 116 -5.98 7.93 14.93
N LYS A 117 -6.60 7.26 13.96
CA LYS A 117 -7.76 7.80 13.22
C LYS A 117 -8.96 8.08 14.12
N LEU A 118 -9.17 7.25 15.13
CA LEU A 118 -10.23 7.46 16.13
C LEU A 118 -9.92 8.67 17.02
N THR A 119 -8.71 8.78 17.55
CA THR A 119 -8.27 9.88 18.43
C THR A 119 -8.29 11.24 17.71
N GLU A 120 -7.99 11.26 16.41
CA GLU A 120 -8.07 12.46 15.56
C GLU A 120 -9.52 12.82 15.15
N ASN A 121 -10.52 12.02 15.53
CA ASN A 121 -11.93 12.18 15.15
C ASN A 121 -12.16 12.22 13.62
N VAL A 122 -11.31 11.53 12.86
CA VAL A 122 -11.41 11.42 11.40
C VAL A 122 -11.88 10.03 10.95
N MET A 123 -12.40 9.22 11.86
CA MET A 123 -13.01 7.93 11.59
C MET A 123 -14.54 8.04 11.71
N LYS A 124 -15.26 7.52 10.71
CA LYS A 124 -16.72 7.37 10.73
C LYS A 124 -17.12 5.94 10.45
N VAL A 125 -18.16 5.47 11.13
CA VAL A 125 -18.76 4.17 10.89
C VAL A 125 -20.09 4.38 10.17
N VAL A 126 -20.34 3.57 9.14
CA VAL A 126 -21.57 3.63 8.34
C VAL A 126 -22.29 2.27 8.44
N ASP A 127 -23.61 2.30 8.53
CA ASP A 127 -24.42 1.08 8.71
C ASP A 127 -24.24 0.13 7.51
N ALA A 128 -24.50 0.64 6.29
CA ALA A 128 -24.25 -0.07 5.05
C ALA A 128 -23.97 0.92 3.92
N ILE A 129 -23.02 0.57 3.04
CA ILE A 129 -22.72 1.35 1.85
C ILE A 129 -23.39 0.65 0.67
N SER A 130 -24.58 1.09 0.28
CA SER A 130 -25.30 0.61 -0.90
C SER A 130 -25.64 1.77 -1.81
N LEU A 131 -25.49 1.58 -3.11
CA LEU A 131 -25.87 2.58 -4.12
C LEU A 131 -26.92 1.96 -5.04
N GLU A 132 -27.98 2.70 -5.33
CA GLU A 132 -29.03 2.26 -6.25
C GLU A 132 -28.50 2.04 -7.69
N GLN A 133 -27.51 2.83 -8.08
CA GLN A 133 -26.87 2.78 -9.40
C GLN A 133 -25.35 2.97 -9.28
N PRO A 134 -24.54 2.33 -10.13
CA PRO A 134 -23.08 2.44 -10.10
C PRO A 134 -22.58 3.76 -10.71
N LYS A 135 -23.04 4.90 -10.14
CA LYS A 135 -22.68 6.24 -10.60
C LYS A 135 -21.68 6.90 -9.64
N THR A 136 -20.59 7.43 -10.19
CA THR A 136 -19.57 8.18 -9.43
C THR A 136 -20.13 9.40 -8.73
N LYS A 137 -21.13 10.08 -9.32
CA LYS A 137 -21.78 11.24 -8.72
C LYS A 137 -22.48 10.88 -7.41
N LEU A 138 -23.20 9.75 -7.34
CA LEU A 138 -23.88 9.30 -6.13
C LEU A 138 -22.87 8.95 -5.02
N TYR A 139 -21.78 8.28 -5.38
CA TYR A 139 -20.72 7.98 -4.44
C TYR A 139 -20.05 9.25 -3.90
N ALA A 140 -19.72 10.22 -4.77
CA ALA A 140 -19.13 11.49 -4.34
C ALA A 140 -20.08 12.32 -3.46
N SER A 141 -21.39 12.35 -3.78
CA SER A 141 -22.39 13.04 -2.95
C SER A 141 -22.53 12.39 -1.57
N ALA A 142 -22.48 11.07 -1.48
CA ALA A 142 -22.51 10.35 -0.20
C ALA A 142 -21.28 10.68 0.67
N LEU A 143 -20.09 10.72 0.09
CA LEU A 143 -18.89 11.14 0.82
C LEU A 143 -18.94 12.61 1.24
N GLY A 144 -19.54 13.48 0.41
CA GLY A 144 -19.79 14.89 0.77
C GLY A 144 -20.76 15.04 1.93
N ALA A 145 -21.87 14.28 1.95
CA ALA A 145 -22.83 14.26 3.06
C ALA A 145 -22.19 13.79 4.37
N LEU A 146 -21.25 12.81 4.28
CA LEU A 146 -20.46 12.36 5.42
C LEU A 146 -19.33 13.35 5.80
N GLY A 147 -19.02 14.38 5.01
CA GLY A 147 -17.87 15.25 5.20
C GLY A 147 -16.51 14.53 5.08
N MET A 148 -16.47 13.45 4.31
CA MET A 148 -15.32 12.55 4.17
C MET A 148 -14.83 12.45 2.72
N GLU A 149 -14.68 13.59 2.03
CA GLU A 149 -14.27 13.63 0.61
C GLU A 149 -12.89 13.01 0.36
N ASN A 150 -11.95 13.21 1.30
CA ASN A 150 -10.62 12.59 1.24
C ASN A 150 -10.53 11.45 2.24
N SER A 151 -11.05 10.28 1.88
CA SER A 151 -11.11 9.16 2.80
C SER A 151 -10.79 7.81 2.15
N LEU A 152 -10.30 6.91 3.00
CA LEU A 152 -10.28 5.48 2.75
C LEU A 152 -11.62 4.89 3.19
N VAL A 153 -12.34 4.27 2.27
CA VAL A 153 -13.60 3.59 2.55
C VAL A 153 -13.34 2.09 2.58
N VAL A 154 -13.68 1.43 3.69
CA VAL A 154 -13.47 0.00 3.90
C VAL A 154 -14.81 -0.68 4.09
N ILE A 155 -15.09 -1.68 3.29
CA ILE A 155 -16.36 -2.42 3.30
C ILE A 155 -16.13 -3.91 3.55
N GLY A 156 -17.07 -4.53 4.23
CA GLY A 156 -17.05 -5.98 4.52
C GLY A 156 -17.18 -6.83 3.26
N ASN A 157 -18.18 -6.52 2.43
CA ASN A 157 -18.44 -7.20 1.17
C ASN A 157 -18.41 -6.23 -0.01
N MET A 158 -17.42 -6.39 -0.90
CA MET A 158 -17.26 -5.52 -2.07
C MET A 158 -18.15 -5.99 -3.24
N ASN A 159 -19.17 -5.20 -3.59
CA ASN A 159 -19.98 -5.38 -4.79
C ASN A 159 -19.34 -4.72 -6.01
N LYS A 160 -19.60 -5.30 -7.21
CA LYS A 160 -19.09 -4.75 -8.48
C LYS A 160 -19.56 -3.32 -8.74
N ASP A 161 -20.83 -3.02 -8.42
CA ASP A 161 -21.44 -1.72 -8.67
C ASP A 161 -20.79 -0.61 -7.85
N ILE A 162 -20.55 -0.86 -6.57
CA ILE A 162 -19.86 0.08 -5.67
C ILE A 162 -18.41 0.27 -6.09
N SER A 163 -17.73 -0.80 -6.46
CA SER A 163 -16.35 -0.75 -6.97
C SER A 163 -16.25 0.10 -8.25
N MET A 164 -17.22 -0.03 -9.17
CA MET A 164 -17.27 0.80 -10.39
C MET A 164 -17.54 2.27 -10.09
N ALA A 165 -18.43 2.57 -9.14
CA ALA A 165 -18.75 3.94 -8.73
C ALA A 165 -17.57 4.65 -8.08
N SER A 166 -16.77 3.94 -7.27
CA SER A 166 -15.68 4.52 -6.46
C SER A 166 -14.36 4.69 -7.21
N ARG A 167 -14.02 3.80 -8.16
CA ARG A 167 -12.69 3.71 -8.79
C ARG A 167 -12.23 4.99 -9.50
N ASN A 168 -13.16 5.82 -9.99
CA ASN A 168 -12.84 7.04 -10.73
C ASN A 168 -12.64 8.27 -9.82
N VAL A 169 -12.97 8.17 -8.53
CA VAL A 169 -12.80 9.27 -7.58
C VAL A 169 -11.39 9.26 -7.03
N SER A 170 -10.56 10.22 -7.44
CA SER A 170 -9.13 10.28 -7.09
C SER A 170 -8.87 10.63 -5.62
N SER A 171 -9.78 11.39 -5.00
CA SER A 171 -9.66 11.82 -3.60
C SER A 171 -9.97 10.72 -2.60
N SER A 172 -10.68 9.67 -3.00
CA SER A 172 -11.03 8.54 -2.13
C SER A 172 -10.57 7.22 -2.71
N LYS A 173 -10.43 6.22 -1.85
CA LYS A 173 -10.16 4.84 -2.24
C LYS A 173 -11.08 3.91 -1.48
N MET A 174 -11.68 2.99 -2.21
CA MET A 174 -12.45 1.91 -1.60
C MET A 174 -11.65 0.62 -1.55
N LEU A 175 -11.72 -0.09 -0.44
CA LEU A 175 -11.06 -1.38 -0.22
C LEU A 175 -12.00 -2.38 0.45
N ASP A 176 -11.85 -3.64 0.07
CA ASP A 176 -12.34 -4.77 0.88
C ASP A 176 -11.54 -4.82 2.21
N VAL A 177 -12.22 -5.15 3.30
CA VAL A 177 -11.63 -5.23 4.64
C VAL A 177 -10.43 -6.19 4.71
N ARG A 178 -10.40 -7.23 3.88
CA ARG A 178 -9.28 -8.17 3.76
C ARG A 178 -8.02 -7.50 3.23
N GLY A 179 -8.18 -6.48 2.38
CA GLY A 179 -7.12 -5.66 1.81
C GLY A 179 -6.66 -4.49 2.68
N LEU A 180 -7.24 -4.29 3.87
CA LEU A 180 -6.91 -3.20 4.76
C LEU A 180 -5.42 -3.20 5.11
N ASN A 181 -4.78 -2.04 4.89
CA ASN A 181 -3.34 -1.87 5.10
C ASN A 181 -3.01 -0.46 5.62
N ILE A 182 -1.88 -0.37 6.33
CA ILE A 182 -1.45 0.85 7.03
C ILE A 182 -1.12 1.98 6.06
N TYR A 183 -0.50 1.67 4.92
CA TYR A 183 -0.15 2.68 3.93
C TYR A 183 -1.38 3.46 3.45
N ASP A 184 -2.46 2.76 3.11
CA ASP A 184 -3.69 3.40 2.66
C ASP A 184 -4.39 4.16 3.81
N ILE A 185 -4.41 3.62 5.05
CA ILE A 185 -4.96 4.33 6.22
C ILE A 185 -4.23 5.67 6.44
N LEU A 186 -2.91 5.70 6.35
CA LEU A 186 -2.13 6.91 6.58
C LEU A 186 -2.18 7.89 5.39
N LYS A 187 -2.37 7.38 4.17
CA LYS A 187 -2.42 8.20 2.95
C LYS A 187 -3.64 9.11 2.92
N TYR A 188 -4.80 8.61 3.33
CA TYR A 188 -6.06 9.36 3.32
C TYR A 188 -6.30 10.04 4.67
N LYS A 189 -6.92 11.24 4.64
CA LYS A 189 -7.23 11.97 5.87
C LYS A 189 -8.29 11.24 6.69
N GLY A 190 -9.43 10.89 6.08
CA GLY A 190 -10.53 10.21 6.73
C GLY A 190 -10.49 8.70 6.56
N LEU A 191 -11.16 8.00 7.47
CA LEU A 191 -11.42 6.56 7.41
C LEU A 191 -12.91 6.32 7.58
N VAL A 192 -13.54 5.69 6.61
CA VAL A 192 -14.95 5.27 6.66
C VAL A 192 -14.99 3.75 6.72
N LEU A 193 -15.62 3.21 7.74
CA LEU A 193 -15.77 1.77 7.96
C LEU A 193 -17.24 1.40 7.87
N ASP A 194 -17.54 0.33 7.16
CA ASP A 194 -18.82 -0.36 7.23
C ASP A 194 -18.92 -1.20 8.52
N LEU A 195 -20.10 -1.43 9.05
CA LEU A 195 -20.30 -2.25 10.25
C LEU A 195 -19.74 -3.66 10.12
N GLU A 196 -19.95 -4.30 8.98
CA GLU A 196 -19.37 -5.63 8.71
C GLU A 196 -17.84 -5.58 8.75
N ALA A 197 -17.25 -4.50 8.23
CA ALA A 197 -15.82 -4.30 8.27
C ALA A 197 -15.29 -4.11 9.69
N VAL A 198 -16.01 -3.39 10.56
CA VAL A 198 -15.64 -3.23 11.97
C VAL A 198 -15.62 -4.58 12.68
N GLN A 199 -16.67 -5.39 12.54
CA GLN A 199 -16.73 -6.72 13.14
C GLN A 199 -15.58 -7.61 12.68
N TYR A 200 -15.30 -7.65 11.38
CA TYR A 200 -14.19 -8.43 10.84
C TYR A 200 -12.82 -7.96 11.38
N ILE A 201 -12.61 -6.64 11.48
CA ILE A 201 -11.36 -6.08 12.01
C ILE A 201 -11.17 -6.49 13.47
N GLU A 202 -12.22 -6.42 14.28
CA GLU A 202 -12.18 -6.83 15.67
C GLU A 202 -11.84 -8.32 15.84
N GLU A 203 -12.51 -9.20 15.10
CA GLU A 203 -12.23 -10.65 15.14
C GLU A 203 -10.79 -10.95 14.73
N ARG A 204 -10.33 -10.36 13.63
CA ARG A 204 -8.98 -10.55 13.10
C ARG A 204 -7.88 -10.05 14.04
N LEU A 205 -8.11 -8.96 14.76
CA LEU A 205 -7.11 -8.30 15.59
C LEU A 205 -7.22 -8.65 17.08
N LYS A 206 -8.31 -9.25 17.57
CA LYS A 206 -8.40 -9.76 18.95
C LYS A 206 -7.46 -10.93 19.20
N SER A 207 -7.07 -11.68 18.16
CA SER A 207 -6.19 -12.86 18.25
C SER A 207 -4.67 -12.49 18.29
#